data_4e755dd14b802020aa19eba21791347c
#
_entry.id   4e755dd14b802020aa19eba21791347c
#
_cell.length_a   1.000
_cell.length_b   1.000
_cell.length_c   1.000
_cell.angle_alpha   90.00
_cell.angle_beta   90.00
_cell.angle_gamma   90.00
#
_symmetry.space_group_name_H-M   'P 1'
#
loop_
_entity.id
_entity.type
_entity.pdbx_description
1 polymer ?
#
loop_
_entity_poly.entity_id
_entity_poly.type
_entity_poly.pdbx_seq_one_letter_code
_entity_poly.pdbx_strand_id
1 'polypeptide(L)'
;PFFWLGDTGWLMPQRLNREEVAFYLDNCSRAGFNVVQVQTLNGVPSMNVYGQYSMTDGFDFSHIDKKGVYGYWDHMDYIIRTAESKGIYIGMVCIWGGLVRSGQMDVEEAKAYGTFLAERYKDNPNIVWIIGGDTRGDVKTEVWETLARTIRSIDKNHLMTFHPFGRTMSATWFK
;
A
#
# COMPACT_ATOMS: atom_id res chain seq x y z
N PRO A 1 1.21 -3.44 24.78
CA PRO A 1 1.79 -4.23 23.68
C PRO A 1 0.76 -4.36 22.56
N PHE A 2 1.17 -4.16 21.29
CA PHE A 2 0.31 -4.35 20.12
C PHE A 2 0.48 -5.77 19.61
N PHE A 3 -0.60 -6.54 19.56
CA PHE A 3 -0.59 -7.87 18.97
C PHE A 3 -1.17 -7.79 17.55
N TRP A 4 -0.36 -8.12 16.56
CA TRP A 4 -0.77 -8.10 15.15
C TRP A 4 -1.64 -9.32 14.85
N LEU A 5 -2.94 -9.12 14.79
CA LEU A 5 -3.89 -10.10 14.27
C LEU A 5 -4.40 -9.58 12.92
N GLY A 6 -3.80 -10.07 11.85
CA GLY A 6 -4.00 -9.53 10.50
C GLY A 6 -4.81 -10.44 9.60
N ASP A 7 -5.61 -9.82 8.73
CA ASP A 7 -6.21 -10.44 7.55
C ASP A 7 -5.62 -9.84 6.27
N THR A 8 -5.88 -10.46 5.13
CA THR A 8 -5.34 -10.08 3.82
C THR A 8 -6.44 -9.72 2.83
N GLY A 9 -6.70 -8.43 2.71
CA GLY A 9 -7.60 -7.84 1.71
C GLY A 9 -6.84 -7.37 0.46
N TRP A 10 -5.95 -8.21 -0.09
CA TRP A 10 -4.97 -7.83 -1.12
C TRP A 10 -5.51 -6.94 -2.23
N LEU A 11 -6.62 -7.32 -2.84
CA LEU A 11 -7.18 -6.64 -4.01
C LEU A 11 -8.39 -5.76 -3.65
N MET A 12 -8.52 -5.35 -2.40
CA MET A 12 -9.63 -4.51 -1.94
C MET A 12 -9.83 -3.25 -2.79
N PRO A 13 -8.78 -2.44 -3.08
CA PRO A 13 -8.96 -1.23 -3.87
C PRO A 13 -9.42 -1.50 -5.31
N GLN A 14 -9.03 -2.64 -5.87
CA GLN A 14 -9.29 -2.99 -7.27
C GLN A 14 -10.62 -3.72 -7.48
N ARG A 15 -11.14 -4.39 -6.44
CA ARG A 15 -12.24 -5.34 -6.57
C ARG A 15 -13.50 -4.96 -5.80
N LEU A 16 -13.39 -4.27 -4.67
CA LEU A 16 -14.52 -3.97 -3.81
C LEU A 16 -14.99 -2.53 -4.00
N ASN A 17 -16.31 -2.34 -4.12
CA ASN A 17 -16.91 -1.03 -4.05
C ASN A 17 -16.99 -0.53 -2.57
N ARG A 18 -17.49 0.68 -2.37
CA ARG A 18 -17.53 1.30 -1.01
C ARG A 18 -18.37 0.48 -0.01
N GLU A 19 -19.47 -0.08 -0.44
CA GLU A 19 -20.37 -0.87 0.43
C GLU A 19 -19.71 -2.19 0.80
N GLU A 20 -19.09 -2.86 -0.17
CA GLU A 20 -18.36 -4.10 0.03
C GLU A 20 -17.13 -3.91 0.93
N VAL A 21 -16.39 -2.80 0.75
CA VAL A 21 -15.29 -2.42 1.64
C VAL A 21 -15.77 -2.24 3.08
N ALA A 22 -16.87 -1.49 3.27
CA ALA A 22 -17.42 -1.26 4.60
C ALA A 22 -17.88 -2.58 5.26
N PHE A 23 -18.53 -3.44 4.49
CA PHE A 23 -18.99 -4.76 4.95
C PHE A 23 -17.80 -5.68 5.32
N TYR A 24 -16.77 -5.74 4.47
CA TYR A 24 -15.58 -6.56 4.71
C TYR A 24 -14.86 -6.12 6.00
N LEU A 25 -14.56 -4.81 6.11
CA LEU A 25 -13.87 -4.26 7.28
C LEU A 25 -14.69 -4.40 8.56
N ASP A 26 -16.03 -4.33 8.47
CA ASP A 26 -16.92 -4.56 9.60
C ASP A 26 -16.84 -6.02 10.10
N ASN A 27 -16.79 -6.97 9.18
CA ASN A 27 -16.59 -8.38 9.54
C ASN A 27 -15.20 -8.64 10.15
N CYS A 28 -14.14 -8.04 9.60
CA CYS A 28 -12.80 -8.12 10.18
C CYS A 28 -12.76 -7.59 11.62
N SER A 29 -13.34 -6.40 11.84
CA SER A 29 -13.42 -5.81 13.18
C SER A 29 -14.19 -6.70 14.17
N ARG A 30 -15.36 -7.21 13.77
CA ARG A 30 -16.15 -8.12 14.60
C ARG A 30 -15.47 -9.45 14.88
N ALA A 31 -14.63 -9.93 13.96
CA ALA A 31 -13.81 -11.12 14.15
C ALA A 31 -12.56 -10.87 15.02
N GLY A 32 -12.30 -9.61 15.41
CA GLY A 32 -11.17 -9.23 16.25
C GLY A 32 -9.88 -8.94 15.49
N PHE A 33 -9.91 -8.89 14.15
CA PHE A 33 -8.74 -8.45 13.37
C PHE A 33 -8.47 -6.97 13.61
N ASN A 34 -7.21 -6.62 13.80
CA ASN A 34 -6.76 -5.26 14.02
C ASN A 34 -5.85 -4.72 12.91
N VAL A 35 -5.48 -5.56 11.95
CA VAL A 35 -4.75 -5.16 10.74
C VAL A 35 -5.37 -5.82 9.52
N VAL A 36 -5.51 -5.10 8.43
CA VAL A 36 -5.82 -5.65 7.10
C VAL A 36 -4.72 -5.22 6.13
N GLN A 37 -4.06 -6.19 5.52
CA GLN A 37 -3.03 -5.93 4.51
C GLN A 37 -3.67 -5.72 3.14
N VAL A 38 -3.29 -4.65 2.46
CA VAL A 38 -3.86 -4.22 1.18
C VAL A 38 -2.76 -3.91 0.19
N GLN A 39 -2.85 -4.45 -1.02
CA GLN A 39 -1.98 -4.03 -2.13
C GLN A 39 -2.44 -2.68 -2.67
N THR A 40 -1.57 -1.67 -2.56
CA THR A 40 -1.86 -0.36 -3.13
C THR A 40 -1.84 -0.42 -4.66
N LEU A 41 -0.85 -1.10 -5.24
CA LEU A 41 -0.75 -1.34 -6.68
C LEU A 41 -0.61 -2.84 -6.96
N ASN A 42 -1.51 -3.39 -7.80
CA ASN A 42 -1.45 -4.75 -8.34
C ASN A 42 -1.05 -4.79 -9.83
N GLY A 43 -0.80 -3.63 -10.40
CA GLY A 43 -0.37 -3.37 -11.78
C GLY A 43 0.14 -1.94 -11.90
N VAL A 44 0.79 -1.62 -13.00
CA VAL A 44 1.24 -0.26 -13.33
C VAL A 44 0.72 0.11 -14.72
N PRO A 45 -0.36 0.92 -14.79
CA PRO A 45 -1.18 1.39 -13.67
C PRO A 45 -2.13 0.31 -13.10
N SER A 46 -2.58 0.51 -11.85
CA SER A 46 -3.73 -0.23 -11.30
C SER A 46 -5.04 0.48 -11.63
N MET A 47 -6.13 -0.29 -11.71
CA MET A 47 -7.48 0.26 -11.91
C MET A 47 -8.37 -0.17 -10.75
N ASN A 48 -9.19 0.75 -10.22
CA ASN A 48 -10.17 0.42 -9.19
C ASN A 48 -11.48 -0.13 -9.80
N VAL A 49 -12.40 -0.58 -8.95
CA VAL A 49 -13.71 -1.12 -9.34
C VAL A 49 -14.58 -0.11 -10.12
N TYR A 50 -14.28 1.18 -10.02
CA TYR A 50 -15.00 2.27 -10.71
C TYR A 50 -14.36 2.64 -12.06
N GLY A 51 -13.36 1.88 -12.52
CA GLY A 51 -12.68 2.13 -13.79
C GLY A 51 -11.68 3.28 -13.77
N GLN A 52 -11.27 3.73 -12.57
CA GLN A 52 -10.30 4.81 -12.44
C GLN A 52 -8.90 4.25 -12.23
N TYR A 53 -7.93 4.81 -12.94
CA TYR A 53 -6.53 4.40 -12.87
C TYR A 53 -5.77 5.12 -11.75
N SER A 54 -4.80 4.44 -11.18
CA SER A 54 -3.93 4.94 -10.10
C SER A 54 -2.96 6.02 -10.57
N MET A 55 -2.67 6.08 -11.86
CA MET A 55 -1.78 7.06 -12.50
C MET A 55 -2.14 7.17 -13.98
N THR A 56 -1.73 8.26 -14.63
CA THR A 56 -2.11 8.56 -16.01
C THR A 56 -1.01 8.24 -17.02
N ASP A 57 0.26 8.43 -16.64
CA ASP A 57 1.40 8.13 -17.50
C ASP A 57 2.60 7.78 -16.59
N GLY A 58 3.08 6.55 -16.67
CA GLY A 58 4.10 6.04 -15.76
C GLY A 58 3.73 6.31 -14.30
N PHE A 59 4.70 6.79 -13.50
CA PHE A 59 4.47 7.20 -12.11
C PHE A 59 4.21 8.71 -11.95
N ASP A 60 3.48 9.31 -12.92
CA ASP A 60 3.00 10.68 -12.80
C ASP A 60 1.67 10.73 -12.05
N PHE A 61 1.67 11.43 -10.92
CA PHE A 61 0.52 11.62 -10.03
C PHE A 61 -0.06 13.05 -10.13
N SER A 62 0.43 13.88 -11.03
CA SER A 62 0.05 15.30 -11.10
C SER A 62 -1.41 15.54 -11.51
N HIS A 63 -2.04 14.58 -12.16
CA HIS A 63 -3.37 14.71 -12.76
C HIS A 63 -4.37 13.67 -12.28
N ILE A 64 -4.11 13.01 -11.17
CA ILE A 64 -4.95 11.91 -10.66
C ILE A 64 -6.22 12.38 -9.94
N ASP A 65 -6.14 13.50 -9.22
CA ASP A 65 -7.26 14.06 -8.47
C ASP A 65 -8.07 15.00 -9.37
N LYS A 66 -9.02 14.44 -10.10
CA LYS A 66 -9.94 15.19 -10.97
C LYS A 66 -11.13 15.69 -10.19
N LYS A 67 -11.37 17.00 -10.18
CA LYS A 67 -12.51 17.61 -9.48
C LYS A 67 -13.86 16.95 -9.89
N GLY A 68 -14.58 16.42 -8.91
CA GLY A 68 -15.90 15.81 -9.10
C GLY A 68 -15.87 14.37 -9.63
N VAL A 69 -14.69 13.77 -9.78
CA VAL A 69 -14.53 12.36 -10.14
C VAL A 69 -14.02 11.61 -8.92
N TYR A 70 -14.68 10.51 -8.54
CA TYR A 70 -14.21 9.62 -7.49
C TYR A 70 -13.09 8.74 -8.04
N GLY A 71 -11.86 9.15 -7.81
CA GLY A 71 -10.67 8.56 -8.38
C GLY A 71 -10.18 7.28 -7.66
N TYR A 72 -9.05 6.75 -8.14
CA TYR A 72 -8.40 5.60 -7.52
C TYR A 72 -7.96 5.90 -6.07
N TRP A 73 -7.33 7.05 -5.88
CA TRP A 73 -6.80 7.45 -4.58
C TRP A 73 -7.87 7.94 -3.61
N ASP A 74 -8.98 8.49 -4.11
CA ASP A 74 -10.17 8.74 -3.28
C ASP A 74 -10.75 7.44 -2.71
N HIS A 75 -10.65 6.35 -3.48
CA HIS A 75 -11.08 5.04 -3.01
C HIS A 75 -10.12 4.47 -1.97
N MET A 76 -8.81 4.64 -2.15
CA MET A 76 -7.82 4.31 -1.12
C MET A 76 -8.04 5.10 0.17
N ASP A 77 -8.28 6.41 0.07
CA ASP A 77 -8.62 7.26 1.22
C ASP A 77 -9.88 6.77 1.94
N TYR A 78 -10.89 6.36 1.18
CA TYR A 78 -12.11 5.79 1.74
C TYR A 78 -11.84 4.49 2.52
N ILE A 79 -11.04 3.58 1.97
CA ILE A 79 -10.64 2.33 2.62
C ILE A 79 -9.93 2.63 3.95
N ILE A 80 -8.95 3.53 3.94
CA ILE A 80 -8.14 3.90 5.11
C ILE A 80 -9.03 4.50 6.21
N ARG A 81 -9.87 5.50 5.87
CA ARG A 81 -10.80 6.13 6.82
C ARG A 81 -11.85 5.16 7.36
N THR A 82 -12.35 4.26 6.52
CA THR A 82 -13.32 3.24 6.96
C THR A 82 -12.66 2.26 7.93
N ALA A 83 -11.43 1.83 7.66
CA ALA A 83 -10.66 0.98 8.56
C ALA A 83 -10.39 1.69 9.91
N GLU A 84 -9.96 2.96 9.87
CA GLU A 84 -9.74 3.79 11.07
C GLU A 84 -10.99 3.83 11.96
N SER A 85 -12.16 4.10 11.37
CA SER A 85 -13.44 4.17 12.12
C SER A 85 -13.82 2.85 12.80
N LYS A 86 -13.19 1.75 12.43
CA LYS A 86 -13.41 0.41 12.98
C LYS A 86 -12.23 -0.09 13.83
N GLY A 87 -11.25 0.76 14.10
CA GLY A 87 -10.05 0.40 14.87
C GLY A 87 -9.08 -0.52 14.14
N ILE A 88 -9.12 -0.56 12.82
CA ILE A 88 -8.28 -1.41 11.98
C ILE A 88 -7.14 -0.59 11.37
N TYR A 89 -5.92 -1.10 11.46
CA TYR A 89 -4.76 -0.59 10.73
C TYR A 89 -4.74 -1.15 9.31
N ILE A 90 -4.36 -0.32 8.36
CA ILE A 90 -4.07 -0.76 7.00
C ILE A 90 -2.57 -1.04 6.86
N GLY A 91 -2.23 -2.32 6.69
CA GLY A 91 -0.91 -2.74 6.25
C GLY A 91 -0.76 -2.48 4.75
N MET A 92 -0.24 -1.32 4.41
CA MET A 92 -0.17 -0.84 3.03
C MET A 92 1.04 -1.45 2.32
N VAL A 93 0.79 -2.50 1.52
CA VAL A 93 1.81 -3.04 0.60
C VAL A 93 1.90 -2.10 -0.59
N CYS A 94 2.94 -1.27 -0.60
CA CYS A 94 3.07 -0.14 -1.53
C CYS A 94 2.98 -0.58 -3.00
N ILE A 95 3.71 -1.62 -3.37
CA ILE A 95 3.68 -2.23 -4.70
C ILE A 95 4.01 -3.71 -4.58
N TRP A 96 3.36 -4.55 -5.39
CA TRP A 96 3.64 -5.99 -5.36
C TRP A 96 5.00 -6.33 -5.96
N GLY A 97 5.77 -7.17 -5.28
CA GLY A 97 7.16 -7.46 -5.64
C GLY A 97 7.38 -8.03 -7.03
N GLY A 98 6.38 -8.72 -7.58
CA GLY A 98 6.39 -9.20 -8.96
C GLY A 98 6.52 -8.07 -10.00
N LEU A 99 5.89 -6.92 -9.73
CA LEU A 99 5.94 -5.75 -10.61
C LEU A 99 7.34 -5.13 -10.64
N VAL A 100 7.95 -4.97 -9.47
CA VAL A 100 9.34 -4.46 -9.38
C VAL A 100 10.34 -5.44 -10.01
N ARG A 101 10.18 -6.73 -9.73
CA ARG A 101 11.04 -7.77 -10.31
C ARG A 101 10.96 -7.79 -11.84
N SER A 102 9.78 -7.54 -12.42
CA SER A 102 9.59 -7.45 -13.88
C SER A 102 10.01 -6.11 -14.50
N GLY A 103 10.51 -5.17 -13.70
CA GLY A 103 11.01 -3.88 -14.18
C GLY A 103 9.91 -2.83 -14.40
N GLN A 104 8.73 -2.99 -13.78
CA GLN A 104 7.65 -2.01 -13.87
C GLN A 104 7.78 -0.85 -12.88
N MET A 105 8.88 -0.80 -12.14
CA MET A 105 9.28 0.34 -11.32
C MET A 105 10.81 0.37 -11.23
N ASP A 106 11.39 1.51 -11.57
CA ASP A 106 12.81 1.81 -11.38
C ASP A 106 13.06 2.66 -10.13
N VAL A 107 14.29 3.15 -9.96
CA VAL A 107 14.71 3.93 -8.78
C VAL A 107 14.07 5.31 -8.74
N GLU A 108 13.96 6.00 -9.88
CA GLU A 108 13.35 7.33 -9.95
C GLU A 108 11.84 7.24 -9.75
N GLU A 109 11.20 6.23 -10.31
CA GLU A 109 9.79 5.93 -10.12
C GLU A 109 9.48 5.54 -8.66
N ALA A 110 10.37 4.78 -8.02
CA ALA A 110 10.26 4.44 -6.60
C ALA A 110 10.33 5.68 -5.71
N LYS A 111 11.17 6.65 -6.07
CA LYS A 111 11.27 7.94 -5.37
C LYS A 111 10.00 8.78 -5.57
N ALA A 112 9.53 8.92 -6.80
CA ALA A 112 8.29 9.67 -7.10
C ALA A 112 7.10 9.06 -6.37
N TYR A 113 6.95 7.75 -6.44
CA TYR A 113 5.87 7.02 -5.79
C TYR A 113 5.94 7.06 -4.27
N GLY A 114 7.13 6.86 -3.70
CA GLY A 114 7.33 6.95 -2.25
C GLY A 114 7.02 8.35 -1.70
N THR A 115 7.38 9.40 -2.45
CA THR A 115 7.03 10.79 -2.11
C THR A 115 5.51 10.97 -2.11
N PHE A 116 4.84 10.57 -3.19
CA PHE A 116 3.39 10.67 -3.31
C PHE A 116 2.65 9.95 -2.17
N LEU A 117 3.01 8.70 -1.90
CA LEU A 117 2.37 7.92 -0.83
C LEU A 117 2.57 8.56 0.53
N ALA A 118 3.81 8.93 0.86
CA ALA A 118 4.12 9.49 2.17
C ALA A 118 3.46 10.85 2.38
N GLU A 119 3.45 11.73 1.39
CA GLU A 119 2.78 13.03 1.50
C GLU A 119 1.27 12.89 1.69
N ARG A 120 0.64 11.91 1.00
CA ARG A 120 -0.80 11.69 1.09
C ARG A 120 -1.23 11.06 2.42
N TYR A 121 -0.43 10.16 2.98
CA TYR A 121 -0.88 9.28 4.08
C TYR A 121 -0.16 9.45 5.42
N LYS A 122 0.88 10.29 5.52
CA LYS A 122 1.66 10.50 6.76
C LYS A 122 0.83 10.95 7.97
N ASP A 123 -0.32 11.56 7.72
CA ASP A 123 -1.20 12.08 8.76
C ASP A 123 -2.37 11.11 9.12
N ASN A 124 -2.47 9.96 8.46
CA ASN A 124 -3.46 8.93 8.76
C ASN A 124 -2.94 7.99 9.86
N PRO A 125 -3.52 7.96 11.07
CA PRO A 125 -2.92 7.30 12.23
C PRO A 125 -2.89 5.77 12.15
N ASN A 126 -3.61 5.18 11.21
CA ASN A 126 -3.81 3.73 11.08
C ASN A 126 -3.08 3.11 9.88
N ILE A 127 -1.93 3.64 9.51
CA ILE A 127 -1.08 3.10 8.44
C ILE A 127 0.11 2.31 9.02
N VAL A 128 0.42 1.20 8.38
CA VAL A 128 1.71 0.50 8.49
C VAL A 128 2.27 0.33 7.08
N TRP A 129 3.45 0.89 6.85
CA TRP A 129 4.12 0.75 5.56
C TRP A 129 4.70 -0.65 5.38
N ILE A 130 4.36 -1.30 4.29
CA ILE A 130 4.88 -2.63 3.94
C ILE A 130 5.59 -2.55 2.59
N ILE A 131 6.90 -2.69 2.64
CA ILE A 131 7.75 -2.77 1.44
C ILE A 131 7.83 -4.21 0.97
N GLY A 132 8.00 -4.46 -0.31
CA GLY A 132 8.10 -5.82 -0.85
C GLY A 132 6.75 -6.36 -1.34
N GLY A 133 6.49 -7.64 -1.09
CA GLY A 133 5.31 -8.38 -1.58
C GLY A 133 5.72 -9.61 -2.36
N ASP A 134 5.82 -10.76 -1.70
CA ASP A 134 6.31 -12.04 -2.22
C ASP A 134 7.60 -11.91 -3.05
N THR A 135 8.58 -11.20 -2.50
CA THR A 135 9.88 -11.00 -3.15
C THR A 135 11.02 -11.04 -2.15
N ARG A 136 12.22 -11.30 -2.63
CA ARG A 136 13.44 -11.17 -1.85
C ARG A 136 13.90 -9.72 -1.89
N GLY A 137 14.43 -9.21 -0.79
CA GLY A 137 14.93 -7.84 -0.71
C GLY A 137 16.27 -7.63 -1.45
N ASP A 138 16.98 -8.70 -1.77
CA ASP A 138 18.22 -8.68 -2.57
C ASP A 138 17.96 -8.69 -4.09
N VAL A 139 16.71 -8.74 -4.51
CA VAL A 139 16.30 -8.57 -5.91
C VAL A 139 15.81 -7.14 -6.11
N LYS A 140 16.53 -6.36 -6.93
CA LYS A 140 16.25 -4.92 -7.12
C LYS A 140 16.34 -4.11 -5.81
N THR A 141 17.34 -4.40 -4.99
CA THR A 141 17.56 -3.79 -3.66
C THR A 141 17.48 -2.27 -3.70
N GLU A 142 18.08 -1.64 -4.70
CA GLU A 142 18.11 -0.18 -4.87
C GLU A 142 16.70 0.42 -4.97
N VAL A 143 15.78 -0.26 -5.66
CA VAL A 143 14.39 0.17 -5.80
C VAL A 143 13.68 0.12 -4.45
N TRP A 144 13.85 -1.00 -3.71
CA TRP A 144 13.25 -1.17 -2.38
C TRP A 144 13.80 -0.19 -1.36
N GLU A 145 15.11 0.00 -1.35
CA GLU A 145 15.74 0.97 -0.45
C GLU A 145 15.32 2.40 -0.77
N THR A 146 15.24 2.76 -2.05
CA THR A 146 14.80 4.09 -2.45
C THR A 146 13.36 4.34 -2.02
N LEU A 147 12.45 3.40 -2.28
CA LEU A 147 11.06 3.52 -1.84
C LEU A 147 10.96 3.69 -0.31
N ALA A 148 11.63 2.81 0.44
CA ALA A 148 11.60 2.84 1.90
C ALA A 148 12.21 4.12 2.48
N ARG A 149 13.39 4.52 1.99
CA ARG A 149 14.08 5.73 2.45
C ARG A 149 13.32 7.00 2.10
N THR A 150 12.69 7.05 0.92
CA THR A 150 11.85 8.19 0.51
C THR A 150 10.65 8.32 1.43
N ILE A 151 9.89 7.25 1.65
CA ILE A 151 8.76 7.26 2.60
C ILE A 151 9.25 7.69 3.97
N ARG A 152 10.31 7.09 4.50
CA ARG A 152 10.86 7.40 5.83
C ARG A 152 11.40 8.83 5.94
N SER A 153 11.83 9.44 4.84
CA SER A 153 12.29 10.83 4.84
C SER A 153 11.17 11.83 5.13
N ILE A 154 9.95 11.51 4.75
CA ILE A 154 8.74 12.33 4.88
C ILE A 154 7.93 11.92 6.12
N ASP A 155 7.68 10.62 6.25
CA ASP A 155 6.96 10.04 7.38
C ASP A 155 7.92 9.43 8.41
N LYS A 156 8.04 10.09 9.56
CA LYS A 156 8.92 9.68 10.67
C LYS A 156 8.23 8.79 11.70
N ASN A 157 6.90 8.68 11.65
CA ASN A 157 6.10 8.18 12.76
C ASN A 157 5.60 6.75 12.56
N HIS A 158 5.16 6.40 11.36
CA HIS A 158 4.54 5.11 11.11
C HIS A 158 5.55 3.96 11.12
N LEU A 159 5.08 2.79 11.58
CA LEU A 159 5.83 1.54 11.45
C LEU A 159 6.06 1.22 9.98
N MET A 160 7.26 0.72 9.69
CA MET A 160 7.62 0.23 8.36
C MET A 160 8.24 -1.17 8.50
N THR A 161 7.79 -2.08 7.64
CA THR A 161 8.29 -3.45 7.59
C THR A 161 8.47 -3.91 6.15
N PHE A 162 9.03 -5.10 5.96
CA PHE A 162 9.20 -5.72 4.65
C PHE A 162 8.42 -7.04 4.58
N HIS A 163 7.69 -7.24 3.48
CA HIS A 163 6.98 -8.48 3.18
C HIS A 163 7.85 -9.37 2.27
N PRO A 164 8.57 -10.36 2.84
CA PRO A 164 9.45 -11.22 2.08
C PRO A 164 8.67 -12.29 1.30
N PHE A 165 9.40 -13.00 0.48
CA PHE A 165 8.89 -14.26 -0.08
C PHE A 165 8.67 -15.28 1.03
N GLY A 166 7.63 -16.09 0.91
CA GLY A 166 7.28 -17.12 1.90
C GLY A 166 8.45 -18.07 2.20
N ARG A 167 8.60 -18.46 3.47
CA ARG A 167 9.66 -19.31 4.00
C ARG A 167 11.08 -18.71 3.94
N THR A 168 11.20 -17.41 3.75
CA THR A 168 12.49 -16.71 3.73
C THR A 168 12.49 -15.63 4.82
N MET A 169 13.54 -15.61 5.65
CA MET A 169 13.70 -14.59 6.66
C MET A 169 14.27 -13.31 6.05
N SER A 170 13.70 -12.15 6.38
CA SER A 170 14.21 -10.85 5.95
C SER A 170 15.66 -10.61 6.38
N ALA A 171 16.06 -11.16 7.52
CA ALA A 171 17.43 -11.07 8.03
C ALA A 171 18.50 -11.69 7.10
N THR A 172 18.12 -12.42 6.05
CA THR A 172 19.08 -12.96 5.08
C THR A 172 19.69 -11.88 4.17
N TRP A 173 19.04 -10.73 4.00
CA TRP A 173 19.53 -9.61 3.17
C TRP A 173 19.54 -8.26 3.88
N PHE A 174 18.80 -8.06 4.95
CA PHE A 174 18.94 -6.88 5.81
C PHE A 174 20.05 -7.14 6.83
N LYS A 175 21.16 -6.43 6.68
CA LYS A 175 22.31 -6.45 7.60
C LYS A 175 22.41 -5.14 8.36
#